data_f83d559716ae543f6713dac3b5b50688
#
_entry.id   f83d559716ae543f6713dac3b5b50688
#
_cell.length_a   1.000
_cell.length_b   1.000
_cell.length_c   1.000
_cell.angle_alpha   90.00
_cell.angle_beta   90.00
_cell.angle_gamma   90.00
#
_symmetry.space_group_name_H-M   'P 1'
#
loop_
_entity.id
_entity.type
_entity.pdbx_description
1 polymer ?
#
loop_
_entity_poly.entity_id
_entity_poly.type
_entity_poly.pdbx_seq_one_letter_code
_entity_poly.pdbx_strand_id
1 'polypeptide(L)'
;MVLKDENGNELNYTLGQYEGDPSTFLKVMKINILQGLSEREALKQYSTPVYINEQYARLLVPKGENPVGKPVRLYDTEFGKMEKEGEPIAIIAGIVENLYTGTLRQEVYPSLTYLTHTPPYNLVQVRLKKEHRAEALALLQQTWEKINPNVPFEYQDIYEEFMLSNRKTIELAHLLIMYSIISLLLTAFGLFGMALYAIQQRTKEIGIRKVNGATAGEIL
;
A
#
# COMPACT_ATOMS: atom_id res chain seq x y z
N MET A 1 -13.01 3.43 16.21
CA MET A 1 -12.86 4.87 16.38
C MET A 1 -13.85 5.57 15.47
N VAL A 2 -14.62 6.52 15.99
CA VAL A 2 -15.59 7.27 15.20
C VAL A 2 -14.99 8.65 14.93
N LEU A 3 -14.67 8.94 13.66
CA LEU A 3 -14.33 10.29 13.24
C LEU A 3 -15.62 11.05 13.01
N LYS A 4 -15.65 12.33 13.38
CA LYS A 4 -16.76 13.22 13.06
C LYS A 4 -16.31 14.23 12.00
N ASP A 5 -17.15 14.44 10.99
CA ASP A 5 -16.97 15.50 10.01
C ASP A 5 -17.21 16.88 10.65
N GLU A 6 -17.02 17.95 9.87
CA GLU A 6 -17.23 19.34 10.33
C GLU A 6 -18.68 19.59 10.79
N ASN A 7 -19.63 18.75 10.38
CA ASN A 7 -21.04 18.83 10.74
C ASN A 7 -21.41 17.94 11.94
N GLY A 8 -20.42 17.22 12.51
CA GLY A 8 -20.61 16.32 13.64
C GLY A 8 -21.14 14.93 13.28
N ASN A 9 -21.23 14.58 11.98
CA ASN A 9 -21.66 13.25 11.56
C ASN A 9 -20.53 12.24 11.78
N GLU A 10 -20.89 11.09 12.29
CA GLU A 10 -19.95 10.00 12.53
C GLU A 10 -19.49 9.36 11.22
N LEU A 11 -18.20 9.41 10.98
CA LEU A 11 -17.56 8.73 9.86
C LEU A 11 -17.09 7.35 10.32
N ASN A 12 -17.72 6.29 9.82
CA ASN A 12 -17.37 4.90 10.12
C ASN A 12 -16.07 4.50 9.39
N TYR A 13 -14.92 5.04 9.80
CA TYR A 13 -13.61 4.66 9.28
C TYR A 13 -12.73 4.08 10.39
N THR A 14 -11.94 3.09 10.01
CA THR A 14 -10.86 2.61 10.88
C THR A 14 -9.66 3.53 10.69
N LEU A 15 -9.24 4.22 11.74
CA LEU A 15 -8.03 5.04 11.70
C LEU A 15 -6.83 4.17 12.08
N GLY A 16 -5.86 4.08 11.18
CA GLY A 16 -4.56 3.53 11.51
C GLY A 16 -3.77 4.55 12.34
N GLN A 17 -3.31 4.15 13.51
CA GLN A 17 -2.45 4.97 14.35
C GLN A 17 -1.05 4.37 14.39
N TYR A 18 -0.04 5.19 14.10
CA TYR A 18 1.36 4.79 14.13
C TYR A 18 2.11 5.70 15.07
N GLU A 19 2.98 5.09 15.87
CA GLU A 19 3.84 5.78 16.79
C GLU A 19 5.29 5.49 16.44
N GLY A 20 6.15 6.48 16.55
CA GLY A 20 7.55 6.29 16.22
C GLY A 20 8.47 7.37 16.74
N ASP A 21 9.77 7.07 16.76
CA ASP A 21 10.80 8.03 17.12
C ASP A 21 10.79 9.24 16.17
N PRO A 22 10.72 10.46 16.74
CA PRO A 22 10.59 11.68 15.95
C PRO A 22 11.75 11.96 15.00
N SER A 23 12.90 11.35 15.20
CA SER A 23 14.10 11.66 14.44
C SER A 23 14.33 10.74 13.25
N THR A 24 13.70 9.57 13.24
CA THR A 24 14.07 8.50 12.31
C THR A 24 12.91 7.73 11.69
N PHE A 25 11.72 7.76 12.27
CA PHE A 25 10.60 6.91 11.86
C PHE A 25 10.24 7.05 10.36
N LEU A 26 9.90 8.25 9.91
CA LEU A 26 9.51 8.48 8.52
C LEU A 26 10.66 8.11 7.55
N LYS A 27 11.89 8.40 7.95
CA LYS A 27 13.09 8.09 7.16
C LYS A 27 13.34 6.58 7.06
N VAL A 28 13.23 5.83 8.18
CA VAL A 28 13.40 4.37 8.21
C VAL A 28 12.30 3.70 7.39
N MET A 29 11.07 4.16 7.52
CA MET A 29 9.93 3.65 6.74
C MET A 29 9.93 4.12 5.28
N LYS A 30 10.80 5.07 4.91
CA LYS A 30 10.82 5.74 3.60
C LYS A 30 9.48 6.37 3.24
N ILE A 31 8.86 6.99 4.20
CA ILE A 31 7.62 7.73 4.00
C ILE A 31 8.01 9.18 3.64
N ASN A 32 7.59 9.64 2.48
CA ASN A 32 7.86 11.00 2.05
C ASN A 32 6.81 11.97 2.62
N ILE A 33 7.28 13.12 3.08
CA ILE A 33 6.40 14.24 3.44
C ILE A 33 6.02 14.95 2.14
N LEU A 34 4.74 14.91 1.81
CA LEU A 34 4.20 15.54 0.60
C LEU A 34 3.97 17.04 0.79
N GLN A 35 3.56 17.42 1.99
CA GLN A 35 3.28 18.81 2.35
C GLN A 35 3.48 19.01 3.86
N GLY A 36 3.99 20.14 4.26
CA GLY A 36 4.14 20.52 5.67
C GLY A 36 5.60 20.64 6.12
N LEU A 37 5.81 20.52 7.41
CA LEU A 37 7.09 20.71 8.08
C LEU A 37 7.90 19.40 8.09
N SER A 38 9.23 19.53 8.12
CA SER A 38 10.08 18.38 8.45
C SER A 38 9.90 17.98 9.92
N GLU A 39 10.28 16.73 10.26
CA GLU A 39 10.17 16.21 11.63
C GLU A 39 10.82 17.15 12.65
N ARG A 40 12.01 17.67 12.35
CA ARG A 40 12.75 18.59 13.24
C ARG A 40 12.07 19.93 13.42
N GLU A 41 11.48 20.49 12.36
CA GLU A 41 10.76 21.75 12.40
C GLU A 41 9.45 21.59 13.17
N ALA A 42 8.73 20.50 12.92
CA ALA A 42 7.48 20.18 13.58
C ALA A 42 7.66 20.08 15.11
N LEU A 43 8.70 19.38 15.56
CA LEU A 43 9.03 19.24 16.98
C LEU A 43 9.48 20.52 17.67
N LYS A 44 10.02 21.47 16.92
CA LYS A 44 10.32 22.80 17.45
C LYS A 44 9.10 23.70 17.58
N GLN A 45 8.14 23.52 16.68
CA GLN A 45 6.99 24.40 16.55
C GLN A 45 5.79 23.92 17.37
N TYR A 46 5.61 22.59 17.50
CA TYR A 46 4.44 21.97 18.14
C TYR A 46 4.85 21.01 19.25
N SER A 47 4.06 21.00 20.32
CA SER A 47 4.29 20.07 21.46
C SER A 47 3.98 18.62 21.06
N THR A 48 2.95 18.43 20.25
CA THR A 48 2.49 17.11 19.77
C THR A 48 2.23 17.18 18.28
N PRO A 49 3.29 17.13 17.44
CA PRO A 49 3.13 17.13 16.01
C PRO A 49 2.66 15.77 15.52
N VAL A 50 1.73 15.79 14.57
CA VAL A 50 1.24 14.57 13.91
C VAL A 50 1.32 14.73 12.39
N TYR A 51 1.56 13.62 11.73
CA TYR A 51 1.48 13.51 10.28
C TYR A 51 0.25 12.68 9.91
N ILE A 52 -0.48 13.13 8.91
CA ILE A 52 -1.64 12.43 8.39
C ILE A 52 -1.36 11.95 6.97
N ASN A 53 -1.93 10.81 6.58
CA ASN A 53 -1.81 10.38 5.20
C ASN A 53 -2.78 11.14 4.28
N GLU A 54 -2.58 11.01 2.97
CA GLU A 54 -3.45 11.66 1.97
C GLU A 54 -4.93 11.32 2.15
N GLN A 55 -5.21 10.07 2.55
CA GLN A 55 -6.58 9.60 2.72
C GLN A 55 -7.26 10.32 3.89
N TYR A 56 -6.54 10.52 4.99
CA TYR A 56 -7.06 11.26 6.14
C TYR A 56 -7.20 12.76 5.82
N ALA A 57 -6.24 13.33 5.10
CA ALA A 57 -6.32 14.72 4.67
C ALA A 57 -7.59 15.02 3.84
N ARG A 58 -7.96 14.09 2.94
CA ARG A 58 -9.17 14.21 2.11
C ARG A 58 -10.48 14.15 2.91
N LEU A 59 -10.46 13.53 4.09
CA LEU A 59 -11.62 13.42 4.96
C LEU A 59 -11.77 14.63 5.90
N LEU A 60 -10.64 15.25 6.29
CA LEU A 60 -10.62 16.33 7.26
C LEU A 60 -11.01 17.68 6.69
N VAL A 61 -10.65 17.91 5.42
CA VAL A 61 -10.84 19.24 4.81
C VAL A 61 -11.47 19.15 3.43
N PRO A 62 -12.30 20.14 3.05
CA PRO A 62 -12.80 20.25 1.68
C PRO A 62 -11.68 20.30 0.65
N LYS A 63 -11.99 19.90 -0.57
CA LYS A 63 -11.05 19.89 -1.68
C LYS A 63 -10.38 21.25 -1.85
N GLY A 64 -9.04 21.29 -1.68
CA GLY A 64 -8.23 22.49 -1.89
C GLY A 64 -7.82 23.24 -0.61
N GLU A 65 -8.35 22.87 0.55
CA GLU A 65 -7.86 23.41 1.81
C GLU A 65 -6.62 22.68 2.32
N ASN A 66 -5.77 23.42 3.03
CA ASN A 66 -4.57 22.89 3.67
C ASN A 66 -4.87 22.50 5.12
N PRO A 67 -4.76 21.22 5.51
CA PRO A 67 -4.97 20.80 6.88
C PRO A 67 -3.77 21.08 7.80
N VAL A 68 -2.59 21.42 7.28
CA VAL A 68 -1.39 21.66 8.07
C VAL A 68 -1.59 22.87 9.00
N GLY A 69 -1.25 22.68 10.27
CA GLY A 69 -1.48 23.68 11.33
C GLY A 69 -2.85 23.58 12.02
N LYS A 70 -3.79 22.77 11.48
CA LYS A 70 -5.09 22.54 12.13
C LYS A 70 -4.93 21.56 13.31
N PRO A 71 -5.72 21.74 14.40
CA PRO A 71 -5.71 20.81 15.51
C PRO A 71 -6.46 19.52 15.17
N VAL A 72 -5.99 18.41 15.69
CA VAL A 72 -6.65 17.10 15.64
C VAL A 72 -6.65 16.47 17.02
N ARG A 73 -7.71 15.77 17.38
CA ARG A 73 -7.77 15.04 18.64
C ARG A 73 -7.19 13.65 18.46
N LEU A 74 -6.28 13.27 19.35
CA LEU A 74 -5.78 11.90 19.47
C LEU A 74 -6.76 11.12 20.34
N TYR A 75 -7.20 9.97 19.86
CA TYR A 75 -8.00 9.03 20.64
C TYR A 75 -7.09 7.87 21.04
N ASP A 76 -6.97 7.62 22.32
CA ASP A 76 -6.29 6.44 22.83
C ASP A 76 -7.12 5.20 22.53
N THR A 77 -6.63 4.35 21.63
CA THR A 77 -7.34 3.16 21.16
C THR A 77 -7.14 1.94 22.05
N GLU A 78 -6.16 1.94 22.94
CA GLU A 78 -5.84 0.76 23.77
C GLU A 78 -6.93 0.47 24.81
N PHE A 79 -7.73 1.44 25.23
CA PHE A 79 -8.66 1.25 26.35
C PHE A 79 -10.10 1.70 26.11
N GLY A 80 -10.48 2.12 24.94
CA GLY A 80 -11.85 2.52 24.64
C GLY A 80 -12.40 3.66 25.53
N LYS A 81 -11.53 4.37 26.21
CA LYS A 81 -11.90 5.53 27.04
C LYS A 81 -11.95 6.75 26.14
N MET A 82 -13.14 7.25 25.92
CA MET A 82 -13.31 8.63 25.45
C MET A 82 -12.64 9.55 26.46
N GLU A 83 -11.64 10.27 26.01
CA GLU A 83 -10.92 11.23 26.84
C GLU A 83 -11.85 12.39 27.26
N LYS A 84 -11.67 12.80 28.48
CA LYS A 84 -12.39 13.92 29.10
C LYS A 84 -12.08 15.22 28.37
N GLU A 85 -13.01 16.15 28.37
CA GLU A 85 -12.78 17.53 27.93
C GLU A 85 -11.46 18.06 28.52
N GLY A 86 -10.51 18.39 27.63
CA GLY A 86 -9.21 18.99 28.03
C GLY A 86 -7.95 18.25 27.58
N GLU A 87 -8.02 17.15 26.84
CA GLU A 87 -6.85 16.37 26.44
C GLU A 87 -6.11 16.84 25.20
N PRO A 88 -4.85 16.37 24.98
CA PRO A 88 -3.91 17.04 24.12
C PRO A 88 -4.40 17.09 22.69
N ILE A 89 -4.60 18.29 22.23
CA ILE A 89 -4.83 18.56 20.82
C ILE A 89 -3.48 18.43 20.12
N ALA A 90 -3.36 17.41 19.27
CA ALA A 90 -2.23 17.30 18.38
C ALA A 90 -2.41 18.27 17.20
N ILE A 91 -1.29 18.78 16.68
CA ILE A 91 -1.31 19.70 15.54
C ILE A 91 -0.81 18.96 14.31
N ILE A 92 -1.54 19.04 13.20
CA ILE A 92 -1.12 18.47 11.94
C ILE A 92 0.11 19.21 11.43
N ALA A 93 1.26 18.54 11.50
CA ALA A 93 2.53 19.07 11.04
C ALA A 93 2.74 18.88 9.53
N GLY A 94 2.11 17.87 8.95
CA GLY A 94 2.23 17.60 7.52
C GLY A 94 1.36 16.48 7.04
N ILE A 95 1.36 16.34 5.71
CA ILE A 95 0.73 15.24 4.97
C ILE A 95 1.84 14.35 4.45
N VAL A 96 1.70 13.05 4.66
CA VAL A 96 2.64 12.02 4.21
C VAL A 96 2.01 11.08 3.20
N GLU A 97 2.83 10.34 2.47
CA GLU A 97 2.40 9.27 1.59
C GLU A 97 1.62 8.21 2.35
N ASN A 98 0.73 7.54 1.63
CA ASN A 98 -0.03 6.43 2.18
C ASN A 98 0.90 5.26 2.56
N LEU A 99 0.79 4.80 3.80
CA LEU A 99 1.50 3.62 4.27
C LEU A 99 0.64 2.38 4.05
N TYR A 100 1.19 1.44 3.30
CA TYR A 100 0.55 0.14 3.04
C TYR A 100 1.07 -0.89 4.05
N THR A 101 0.29 -1.13 5.10
CA THR A 101 0.65 -2.07 6.18
C THR A 101 -0.14 -3.37 6.15
N GLY A 102 -1.10 -3.47 5.25
CA GLY A 102 -2.02 -4.59 5.17
C GLY A 102 -1.88 -5.45 3.93
N THR A 103 -2.91 -6.20 3.63
CA THR A 103 -2.99 -7.01 2.43
C THR A 103 -3.24 -6.15 1.19
N LEU A 104 -2.82 -6.62 0.01
CA LEU A 104 -3.05 -5.95 -1.28
C LEU A 104 -4.54 -5.70 -1.62
N ARG A 105 -5.45 -6.39 -0.92
CA ARG A 105 -6.91 -6.22 -1.07
C ARG A 105 -7.48 -5.15 -0.16
N GLN A 106 -6.70 -4.70 0.79
CA GLN A 106 -7.17 -3.76 1.79
C GLN A 106 -7.04 -2.34 1.24
N GLU A 107 -8.11 -1.58 1.32
CA GLU A 107 -8.05 -0.15 1.01
C GLU A 107 -7.09 0.54 1.97
N VAL A 108 -6.46 1.60 1.49
CA VAL A 108 -5.62 2.43 2.36
C VAL A 108 -6.51 3.13 3.35
N TYR A 109 -6.33 2.83 4.62
CA TYR A 109 -7.08 3.50 5.68
C TYR A 109 -6.55 4.91 5.93
N PRO A 110 -7.44 5.84 6.31
CA PRO A 110 -7.01 7.08 6.92
C PRO A 110 -6.08 6.77 8.09
N SER A 111 -4.91 7.38 8.10
CA SER A 111 -3.93 7.10 9.14
C SER A 111 -3.27 8.36 9.65
N LEU A 112 -2.90 8.30 10.92
CA LEU A 112 -2.22 9.33 11.64
C LEU A 112 -0.95 8.76 12.25
N THR A 113 0.16 9.43 12.06
CA THR A 113 1.46 9.10 12.68
C THR A 113 1.82 10.19 13.64
N TYR A 114 1.93 9.86 14.91
CA TYR A 114 2.47 10.79 15.89
C TYR A 114 3.89 10.40 16.29
N LEU A 115 4.70 11.39 16.56
CA LEU A 115 6.09 11.24 16.88
C LEU A 115 6.26 11.50 18.37
N THR A 116 6.77 10.52 19.10
CA THR A 116 6.97 10.61 20.54
C THR A 116 8.39 10.25 20.94
N HIS A 117 8.90 10.97 21.92
CA HIS A 117 10.14 10.61 22.59
C HIS A 117 9.93 9.78 23.86
N THR A 118 8.67 9.44 24.16
CA THR A 118 8.32 8.78 25.41
C THR A 118 8.49 7.27 25.29
N PRO A 119 9.49 6.64 25.96
CA PRO A 119 9.59 5.18 26.08
C PRO A 119 8.47 4.65 26.99
N PRO A 120 8.16 3.33 26.98
CA PRO A 120 8.97 2.30 26.35
C PRO A 120 8.62 2.05 24.89
N TYR A 121 9.63 1.94 24.04
CA TYR A 121 9.44 1.43 22.69
C TYR A 121 9.40 -0.10 22.73
N ASN A 122 8.32 -0.68 22.23
CA ASN A 122 8.14 -2.14 22.22
C ASN A 122 8.80 -2.80 21.00
N LEU A 123 9.17 -2.01 20.01
CA LEU A 123 9.69 -2.49 18.73
C LEU A 123 10.81 -1.58 18.21
N VAL A 124 11.89 -2.19 17.73
CA VAL A 124 12.96 -1.49 17.04
C VAL A 124 12.91 -1.84 15.56
N GLN A 125 12.68 -0.84 14.72
CA GLN A 125 12.66 -1.02 13.27
C GLN A 125 14.03 -0.69 12.68
N VAL A 126 14.61 -1.63 11.96
CA VAL A 126 15.92 -1.50 11.33
C VAL A 126 15.82 -1.72 9.83
N ARG A 127 16.33 -0.78 9.05
CA ARG A 127 16.45 -0.93 7.61
C ARG A 127 17.84 -1.44 7.24
N LEU A 128 17.90 -2.62 6.65
CA LEU A 128 19.13 -3.25 6.22
C LEU A 128 19.34 -3.09 4.70
N LYS A 129 20.60 -2.98 4.28
CA LYS A 129 20.97 -3.13 2.87
C LYS A 129 20.95 -4.61 2.51
N LYS A 130 20.38 -4.94 1.37
CA LYS A 130 20.20 -6.34 0.91
C LYS A 130 21.52 -7.10 0.87
N GLU A 131 22.58 -6.44 0.38
CA GLU A 131 23.92 -7.01 0.19
C GLU A 131 24.59 -7.42 1.51
N HIS A 132 24.28 -6.73 2.62
CA HIS A 132 24.87 -6.93 3.93
C HIS A 132 23.90 -7.46 4.97
N ARG A 133 22.76 -8.03 4.53
CA ARG A 133 21.69 -8.47 5.45
C ARG A 133 22.18 -9.49 6.47
N ALA A 134 22.91 -10.52 6.05
CA ALA A 134 23.37 -11.58 6.96
C ALA A 134 24.37 -11.06 8.01
N GLU A 135 25.32 -10.23 7.59
CA GLU A 135 26.29 -9.61 8.49
C GLU A 135 25.61 -8.68 9.50
N ALA A 136 24.67 -7.88 9.03
CA ALA A 136 23.94 -6.95 9.88
C ALA A 136 23.04 -7.67 10.89
N LEU A 137 22.37 -8.77 10.49
CA LEU A 137 21.58 -9.58 11.42
C LEU A 137 22.47 -10.23 12.49
N ALA A 138 23.63 -10.78 12.11
CA ALA A 138 24.57 -11.33 13.07
C ALA A 138 25.07 -10.28 14.07
N LEU A 139 25.38 -9.07 13.59
CA LEU A 139 25.78 -7.96 14.44
C LEU A 139 24.66 -7.52 15.39
N LEU A 140 23.43 -7.43 14.89
CA LEU A 140 22.25 -7.10 15.71
C LEU A 140 22.03 -8.14 16.80
N GLN A 141 22.12 -9.44 16.46
CA GLN A 141 21.99 -10.52 17.43
C GLN A 141 23.09 -10.44 18.52
N GLN A 142 24.35 -10.32 18.12
CA GLN A 142 25.46 -10.20 19.08
C GLN A 142 25.30 -8.98 19.99
N THR A 143 24.84 -7.86 19.44
CA THR A 143 24.63 -6.64 20.20
C THR A 143 23.47 -6.81 21.17
N TRP A 144 22.39 -7.46 20.75
CA TRP A 144 21.22 -7.75 21.58
C TRP A 144 21.58 -8.65 22.74
N GLU A 145 22.26 -9.78 22.50
CA GLU A 145 22.70 -10.73 23.51
C GLU A 145 23.64 -10.09 24.57
N LYS A 146 24.46 -9.13 24.11
CA LYS A 146 25.34 -8.38 25.01
C LYS A 146 24.59 -7.42 25.92
N ILE A 147 23.52 -6.77 25.41
CA ILE A 147 22.73 -5.78 26.16
C ILE A 147 21.67 -6.47 27.02
N ASN A 148 21.03 -7.52 26.45
CA ASN A 148 19.91 -8.23 27.04
C ASN A 148 20.16 -9.75 27.11
N PRO A 149 21.12 -10.22 27.97
CA PRO A 149 21.56 -11.62 27.99
C PRO A 149 20.45 -12.62 28.33
N ASN A 150 19.37 -12.17 28.99
CA ASN A 150 18.26 -13.02 29.41
C ASN A 150 17.01 -12.94 28.51
N VAL A 151 17.09 -12.20 27.41
CA VAL A 151 15.97 -12.01 26.50
C VAL A 151 16.37 -12.55 25.12
N PRO A 152 15.62 -13.52 24.53
CA PRO A 152 15.95 -14.05 23.23
C PRO A 152 15.90 -12.95 22.16
N PHE A 153 16.78 -13.05 21.17
CA PHE A 153 16.73 -12.18 20.00
C PHE A 153 15.66 -12.68 19.04
N GLU A 154 14.60 -11.92 18.88
CA GLU A 154 13.53 -12.19 17.93
C GLU A 154 13.46 -11.06 16.91
N TYR A 155 13.28 -11.40 15.65
CA TYR A 155 13.06 -10.40 14.61
C TYR A 155 12.03 -10.90 13.60
N GLN A 156 11.34 -9.97 12.99
CA GLN A 156 10.40 -10.22 11.89
C GLN A 156 10.88 -9.44 10.66
N ASP A 157 10.87 -10.10 9.51
CA ASP A 157 11.12 -9.45 8.24
C ASP A 157 9.78 -8.94 7.67
N ILE A 158 9.64 -7.63 7.60
CA ILE A 158 8.40 -6.98 7.12
C ILE A 158 8.06 -7.44 5.70
N TYR A 159 9.08 -7.68 4.85
CA TYR A 159 8.85 -8.15 3.49
C TYR A 159 8.32 -9.60 3.47
N GLU A 160 8.92 -10.49 4.26
CA GLU A 160 8.45 -11.88 4.35
C GLU A 160 7.03 -11.93 4.91
N GLU A 161 6.71 -11.14 5.92
CA GLU A 161 5.37 -11.04 6.50
C GLU A 161 4.36 -10.51 5.49
N PHE A 162 4.71 -9.47 4.75
CA PHE A 162 3.89 -8.97 3.66
C PHE A 162 3.62 -10.04 2.59
N MET A 163 4.64 -10.78 2.18
CA MET A 163 4.50 -11.86 1.20
C MET A 163 3.63 -13.00 1.72
N LEU A 164 3.79 -13.40 2.99
CA LEU A 164 2.94 -14.42 3.62
C LEU A 164 1.48 -13.98 3.70
N SER A 165 1.23 -12.76 4.14
CA SER A 165 -0.11 -12.18 4.23
C SER A 165 -0.81 -12.08 2.87
N ASN A 166 -0.03 -11.89 1.80
CA ASN A 166 -0.54 -11.75 0.44
C ASN A 166 -0.44 -13.01 -0.42
N ARG A 167 0.05 -14.11 0.13
CA ARG A 167 0.34 -15.36 -0.60
C ARG A 167 -0.84 -15.83 -1.44
N LYS A 168 -2.04 -15.91 -0.86
CA LYS A 168 -3.25 -16.34 -1.57
C LYS A 168 -3.62 -15.41 -2.73
N THR A 169 -3.40 -14.13 -2.57
CA THR A 169 -3.68 -13.13 -3.61
C THR A 169 -2.68 -13.26 -4.76
N ILE A 170 -1.42 -13.50 -4.47
CA ILE A 170 -0.35 -13.71 -5.45
C ILE A 170 -0.58 -15.03 -6.20
N GLU A 171 -0.92 -16.11 -5.50
CA GLU A 171 -1.27 -17.40 -6.11
C GLU A 171 -2.47 -17.27 -7.06
N LEU A 172 -3.52 -16.54 -6.65
CA LEU A 172 -4.67 -16.27 -7.51
C LEU A 172 -4.29 -15.45 -8.75
N ALA A 173 -3.42 -14.46 -8.62
CA ALA A 173 -2.94 -13.69 -9.76
C ALA A 173 -2.19 -14.57 -10.77
N HIS A 174 -1.33 -15.48 -10.32
CA HIS A 174 -0.64 -16.44 -11.20
C HIS A 174 -1.62 -17.36 -11.93
N LEU A 175 -2.65 -17.87 -11.24
CA LEU A 175 -3.70 -18.67 -11.87
C LEU A 175 -4.45 -17.89 -12.95
N LEU A 176 -4.82 -16.63 -12.68
CA LEU A 176 -5.50 -15.79 -13.66
C LEU A 176 -4.65 -15.51 -14.90
N ILE A 177 -3.34 -15.29 -14.72
CA ILE A 177 -2.39 -15.11 -15.82
C ILE A 177 -2.33 -16.40 -16.66
N MET A 178 -2.22 -17.57 -16.03
CA MET A 178 -2.19 -18.84 -16.72
C MET A 178 -3.47 -19.07 -17.54
N TYR A 179 -4.64 -18.85 -16.96
CA TYR A 179 -5.92 -18.96 -17.68
C TYR A 179 -6.05 -17.96 -18.84
N SER A 180 -5.53 -16.75 -18.67
CA SER A 180 -5.52 -15.75 -19.74
C SER A 180 -4.68 -16.19 -20.93
N ILE A 181 -3.52 -16.78 -20.69
CA ILE A 181 -2.66 -17.32 -21.76
C ILE A 181 -3.36 -18.46 -22.50
N ILE A 182 -3.96 -19.41 -21.77
CA ILE A 182 -4.70 -20.53 -22.35
C ILE A 182 -5.88 -20.00 -23.20
N SER A 183 -6.64 -19.07 -22.68
CA SER A 183 -7.77 -18.45 -23.39
C SER A 183 -7.32 -17.75 -24.68
N LEU A 184 -6.19 -17.04 -24.63
CA LEU A 184 -5.63 -16.39 -25.82
C LEU A 184 -5.23 -17.40 -26.90
N LEU A 185 -4.59 -18.51 -26.51
CA LEU A 185 -4.21 -19.59 -27.43
C LEU A 185 -5.45 -20.24 -28.06
N LEU A 186 -6.48 -20.55 -27.26
CA LEU A 186 -7.72 -21.13 -27.77
C LEU A 186 -8.42 -20.20 -28.76
N THR A 187 -8.45 -18.90 -28.45
CA THR A 187 -9.01 -17.88 -29.36
C THR A 187 -8.23 -17.82 -30.67
N ALA A 188 -6.89 -17.83 -30.59
CA ALA A 188 -6.04 -17.83 -31.79
C ALA A 188 -6.28 -19.07 -32.66
N PHE A 189 -6.35 -20.28 -32.05
CA PHE A 189 -6.68 -21.50 -32.78
C PHE A 189 -8.10 -21.48 -33.39
N GLY A 190 -9.07 -20.93 -32.67
CA GLY A 190 -10.44 -20.75 -33.18
C GLY A 190 -10.48 -19.85 -34.40
N LEU A 191 -9.82 -18.70 -34.35
CA LEU A 191 -9.70 -17.78 -35.47
C LEU A 191 -8.98 -18.40 -36.67
N PHE A 192 -7.87 -19.10 -36.38
CA PHE A 192 -7.11 -19.82 -37.41
C PHE A 192 -7.96 -20.89 -38.10
N GLY A 193 -8.72 -21.70 -37.34
CA GLY A 193 -9.63 -22.69 -37.88
C GLY A 193 -10.72 -22.07 -38.78
N MET A 194 -11.34 -20.98 -38.33
CA MET A 194 -12.34 -20.26 -39.16
C MET A 194 -11.72 -19.68 -40.43
N ALA A 195 -10.51 -19.14 -40.36
CA ALA A 195 -9.79 -18.62 -41.52
C ALA A 195 -9.50 -19.73 -42.54
N LEU A 196 -9.00 -20.89 -42.08
CA LEU A 196 -8.78 -22.04 -42.96
C LEU A 196 -10.07 -22.54 -43.62
N TYR A 197 -11.16 -22.63 -42.87
CA TYR A 197 -12.48 -23.01 -43.40
C TYR A 197 -12.97 -22.03 -44.46
N ALA A 198 -12.87 -20.74 -44.22
CA ALA A 198 -13.24 -19.70 -45.19
C ALA A 198 -12.40 -19.78 -46.47
N ILE A 199 -11.10 -20.05 -46.38
CA ILE A 199 -10.20 -20.25 -47.51
C ILE A 199 -10.63 -21.49 -48.31
N GLN A 200 -10.93 -22.62 -47.66
CA GLN A 200 -11.37 -23.85 -48.33
C GLN A 200 -12.68 -23.64 -49.10
N GLN A 201 -13.66 -22.94 -48.53
CA GLN A 201 -14.90 -22.61 -49.20
C GLN A 201 -14.67 -21.74 -50.46
N ARG A 202 -13.87 -20.67 -50.31
CA ARG A 202 -13.53 -19.79 -51.45
C ARG A 202 -12.76 -20.53 -52.54
N THR A 203 -11.84 -21.39 -52.17
CA THR A 203 -11.08 -22.21 -53.13
C THR A 203 -11.99 -23.10 -53.92
N LYS A 204 -13.01 -23.71 -53.30
CA LYS A 204 -14.00 -24.54 -53.97
C LYS A 204 -14.88 -23.72 -54.93
N GLU A 205 -15.34 -22.53 -54.53
CA GLU A 205 -16.09 -21.60 -55.39
C GLU A 205 -15.26 -21.13 -56.59
N ILE A 206 -14.01 -20.74 -56.36
CA ILE A 206 -13.06 -20.30 -57.36
C ILE A 206 -12.82 -21.45 -58.37
N GLY A 207 -12.64 -22.68 -57.87
CA GLY A 207 -12.48 -23.86 -58.72
C GLY A 207 -13.67 -24.08 -59.62
N ILE A 208 -14.90 -24.01 -59.13
CA ILE A 208 -16.13 -24.17 -59.89
C ILE A 208 -16.27 -23.05 -60.95
N ARG A 209 -16.02 -21.79 -60.59
CA ARG A 209 -16.08 -20.64 -61.50
C ARG A 209 -15.02 -20.75 -62.60
N LYS A 210 -13.81 -21.23 -62.27
CA LYS A 210 -12.73 -21.41 -63.24
C LYS A 210 -13.01 -22.50 -64.25
N VAL A 211 -13.64 -23.61 -63.84
CA VAL A 211 -14.07 -24.70 -64.71
C VAL A 211 -15.20 -24.24 -65.66
N ASN A 212 -16.02 -23.28 -65.18
CA ASN A 212 -17.08 -22.66 -66.00
C ASN A 212 -16.62 -21.48 -66.88
N GLY A 213 -15.29 -21.25 -67.01
CA GLY A 213 -14.70 -20.30 -67.95
C GLY A 213 -14.51 -18.89 -67.42
N ALA A 214 -14.62 -18.65 -66.10
CA ALA A 214 -14.37 -17.34 -65.51
C ALA A 214 -12.90 -16.93 -65.63
N THR A 215 -12.66 -15.68 -66.02
CA THR A 215 -11.32 -15.09 -66.10
C THR A 215 -10.80 -14.67 -64.72
N ALA A 216 -9.48 -14.54 -64.57
CA ALA A 216 -8.87 -14.16 -63.29
C ALA A 216 -9.33 -12.80 -62.74
N GLY A 217 -9.75 -11.86 -63.59
CA GLY A 217 -10.27 -10.55 -63.20
C GLY A 217 -11.73 -10.57 -62.74
N GLU A 218 -12.49 -11.65 -63.01
CA GLU A 218 -13.88 -11.84 -62.58
C GLU A 218 -13.95 -12.62 -61.23
N ILE A 219 -12.82 -13.14 -60.74
CA ILE A 219 -12.70 -13.93 -59.51
C ILE A 219 -12.20 -13.10 -58.34
N LEU A 220 -11.53 -12.00 -58.59
CA LEU A 220 -11.05 -11.06 -57.58
C LEU A 220 -12.12 -10.07 -57.16
#